data_de73c4dd72ea221a39918ab79a683609
#
_entry.id   de73c4dd72ea221a39918ab79a683609
#
_cell.length_a   1.000
_cell.length_b   1.000
_cell.length_c   1.000
_cell.angle_alpha   90.00
_cell.angle_beta   90.00
_cell.angle_gamma   90.00
#
_symmetry.space_group_name_H-M   'P 1'
#
loop_
_entity.id
_entity.type
_entity.pdbx_description
1 polymer ?
#
loop_
_entity_poly.entity_id
_entity_poly.type
_entity_poly.pdbx_seq_one_letter_code
_entity_poly.pdbx_strand_id
1 'polypeptide(L)'
;MLRKLSLALAVSCATNGMVWAAEAPLSAKTDLVSVYQEAVNNNADLAAARAQYGAQKEVVPQARAGLLPNLSAGADSNNVRTQIDQPAATVNRDAHSWRATLSQPLFRADRWFQLQAAEAVNEQASLQLSATEQNLILQSAESYFAVLRAQDNLASTKAEENAFKRQLDQSNERFDVGLSDKTDVLQSQASYDTARANRIVAQRQVDDAFEALITLTNRQYNAIQGICLLYTSPSPRD
;
A
#
# COMPACT_ATOMS: atom_id res chain seq x y z
N MET A 1 -58.32 3.92 -23.37
CA MET A 1 -58.10 3.89 -21.91
C MET A 1 -56.63 3.59 -21.67
N LEU A 2 -55.83 4.62 -21.52
CA LEU A 2 -54.38 4.50 -21.26
C LEU A 2 -54.13 4.34 -19.77
N ARG A 3 -53.62 3.20 -19.34
CA ARG A 3 -53.11 3.04 -17.96
C ARG A 3 -51.65 3.48 -17.91
N LYS A 4 -51.43 4.58 -17.23
CA LYS A 4 -50.10 5.12 -16.89
C LYS A 4 -49.43 4.19 -15.88
N LEU A 5 -48.36 3.55 -16.27
CA LEU A 5 -47.45 2.83 -15.36
C LEU A 5 -46.45 3.86 -14.81
N SER A 6 -46.67 4.34 -13.59
CA SER A 6 -45.71 5.17 -12.86
C SER A 6 -44.65 4.27 -12.23
N LEU A 7 -43.44 4.33 -12.74
CA LEU A 7 -42.28 3.70 -12.12
C LEU A 7 -41.83 4.58 -10.95
N ALA A 8 -42.14 4.17 -9.72
CA ALA A 8 -41.69 4.83 -8.51
C ALA A 8 -40.22 4.40 -8.26
N LEU A 9 -39.31 5.33 -8.52
CA LEU A 9 -37.89 5.20 -8.17
C LEU A 9 -37.75 5.48 -6.66
N ALA A 10 -37.64 4.42 -5.85
CA ALA A 10 -37.36 4.55 -4.44
C ALA A 10 -35.86 4.87 -4.26
N VAL A 11 -35.56 6.14 -4.00
CA VAL A 11 -34.24 6.59 -3.54
C VAL A 11 -34.14 6.23 -2.06
N SER A 12 -33.44 5.14 -1.74
CA SER A 12 -33.06 4.80 -0.38
C SER A 12 -31.89 5.71 0.04
N CYS A 13 -32.18 6.70 0.90
CA CYS A 13 -31.17 7.45 1.64
C CYS A 13 -30.40 6.48 2.53
N ALA A 14 -29.17 6.16 2.13
CA ALA A 14 -28.19 5.52 3.00
C ALA A 14 -27.81 6.52 4.10
N THR A 15 -28.31 6.29 5.31
CA THR A 15 -27.82 6.96 6.52
C THR A 15 -26.37 6.56 6.73
N ASN A 16 -25.46 7.51 6.51
CA ASN A 16 -24.06 7.41 6.92
C ASN A 16 -24.02 7.28 8.45
N GLY A 17 -23.99 6.06 8.95
CA GLY A 17 -23.56 5.78 10.31
C GLY A 17 -22.11 6.21 10.45
N MET A 18 -21.85 7.31 11.18
CA MET A 18 -20.51 7.64 11.69
C MET A 18 -20.06 6.45 12.55
N VAL A 19 -19.24 5.59 11.97
CA VAL A 19 -18.44 4.65 12.74
C VAL A 19 -17.41 5.49 13.48
N TRP A 20 -17.65 5.76 14.74
CA TRP A 20 -16.62 6.18 15.66
C TRP A 20 -15.62 5.01 15.71
N ALA A 21 -14.49 5.19 15.04
CA ALA A 21 -13.33 4.35 15.26
C ALA A 21 -12.96 4.54 16.73
N ALA A 22 -13.23 3.52 17.54
CA ALA A 22 -12.72 3.45 18.88
C ALA A 22 -11.18 3.44 18.75
N GLU A 23 -10.54 4.54 19.12
CA GLU A 23 -9.09 4.58 19.29
C GLU A 23 -8.71 3.49 20.31
N ALA A 24 -8.12 2.42 19.80
CA ALA A 24 -7.55 1.38 20.64
C ALA A 24 -6.44 2.01 21.51
N PRO A 25 -6.31 1.65 22.79
CA PRO A 25 -5.34 2.27 23.69
C PRO A 25 -3.91 2.04 23.17
N LEU A 26 -3.22 3.14 22.91
CA LEU A 26 -1.85 3.25 22.39
C LEU A 26 -0.79 2.84 23.43
N SER A 27 -0.87 1.68 24.04
CA SER A 27 0.01 1.36 25.18
C SER A 27 0.66 -0.03 25.18
N ALA A 28 0.57 -0.80 24.12
CA ALA A 28 1.36 -2.04 24.02
C ALA A 28 2.58 -1.78 23.14
N LYS A 29 3.80 -2.08 23.67
CA LYS A 29 5.00 -2.15 22.83
C LYS A 29 4.73 -3.17 21.74
N THR A 30 4.75 -2.71 20.50
CA THR A 30 4.38 -3.52 19.33
C THR A 30 5.55 -4.42 18.94
N ASP A 31 5.30 -5.73 18.84
CA ASP A 31 6.26 -6.73 18.40
C ASP A 31 6.31 -6.81 16.86
N LEU A 32 7.41 -7.33 16.32
CA LEU A 32 7.61 -7.52 14.88
C LEU A 32 6.46 -8.31 14.23
N VAL A 33 5.98 -9.37 14.89
CA VAL A 33 4.89 -10.21 14.36
C VAL A 33 3.59 -9.42 14.24
N SER A 34 3.28 -8.58 15.23
CA SER A 34 2.08 -7.73 15.21
C SER A 34 2.18 -6.65 14.14
N VAL A 35 3.36 -6.04 13.94
CA VAL A 35 3.61 -5.09 12.84
C VAL A 35 3.38 -5.75 11.48
N TYR A 36 3.88 -6.97 11.28
CA TYR A 36 3.65 -7.71 10.04
C TYR A 36 2.17 -8.02 9.82
N GLN A 37 1.45 -8.47 10.85
CA GLN A 37 0.01 -8.75 10.76
C GLN A 37 -0.79 -7.48 10.40
N GLU A 38 -0.43 -6.34 10.97
CA GLU A 38 -1.04 -5.06 10.63
C GLU A 38 -0.70 -4.63 9.20
N ALA A 39 0.54 -4.84 8.75
CA ALA A 39 0.94 -4.59 7.37
C ALA A 39 0.13 -5.45 6.39
N VAL A 40 -0.04 -6.75 6.65
CA VAL A 40 -0.85 -7.66 5.79
C VAL A 40 -2.30 -7.20 5.66
N ASN A 41 -2.86 -6.61 6.72
CA ASN A 41 -4.26 -6.17 6.74
C ASN A 41 -4.47 -4.78 6.13
N ASN A 42 -3.50 -3.89 6.26
CA ASN A 42 -3.68 -2.47 5.95
C ASN A 42 -2.78 -1.95 4.80
N ASN A 43 -1.82 -2.75 4.32
CA ASN A 43 -0.92 -2.32 3.25
C ASN A 43 -1.66 -2.13 1.93
N ALA A 44 -1.55 -0.93 1.35
CA ALA A 44 -2.24 -0.56 0.11
C ALA A 44 -1.68 -1.31 -1.11
N ASP A 45 -0.37 -1.55 -1.15
CA ASP A 45 0.27 -2.25 -2.27
C ASP A 45 -0.15 -3.72 -2.31
N LEU A 46 -0.25 -4.38 -1.15
CA LEU A 46 -0.76 -5.75 -1.07
C LEU A 46 -2.24 -5.80 -1.45
N ALA A 47 -3.05 -4.84 -1.03
CA ALA A 47 -4.46 -4.75 -1.42
C ALA A 47 -4.60 -4.56 -2.95
N ALA A 48 -3.78 -3.71 -3.55
CA ALA A 48 -3.73 -3.53 -5.00
C ALA A 48 -3.30 -4.81 -5.73
N ALA A 49 -2.26 -5.51 -5.24
CA ALA A 49 -1.81 -6.78 -5.82
C ALA A 49 -2.90 -7.87 -5.75
N ARG A 50 -3.65 -7.96 -4.65
CA ARG A 50 -4.79 -8.87 -4.51
C ARG A 50 -5.92 -8.54 -5.48
N ALA A 51 -6.24 -7.26 -5.65
CA ALA A 51 -7.24 -6.81 -6.63
C ALA A 51 -6.79 -7.10 -8.06
N GLN A 52 -5.53 -6.88 -8.37
CA GLN A 52 -4.93 -7.21 -9.66
C GLN A 52 -4.98 -8.71 -9.97
N TYR A 53 -4.63 -9.55 -9.00
CA TYR A 53 -4.76 -11.00 -9.13
C TYR A 53 -6.23 -11.39 -9.37
N GLY A 54 -7.18 -10.80 -8.63
CA GLY A 54 -8.62 -10.99 -8.85
C GLY A 54 -9.04 -10.68 -10.28
N ALA A 55 -8.57 -9.57 -10.85
CA ALA A 55 -8.85 -9.21 -12.24
C ALA A 55 -8.22 -10.20 -13.24
N GLN A 56 -6.97 -10.61 -13.01
CA GLN A 56 -6.28 -11.59 -13.88
C GLN A 56 -6.92 -12.98 -13.83
N LYS A 57 -7.44 -13.40 -12.70
CA LYS A 57 -8.17 -14.66 -12.55
C LYS A 57 -9.36 -14.76 -13.48
N GLU A 58 -10.02 -13.63 -13.79
CA GLU A 58 -11.19 -13.59 -14.70
C GLU A 58 -10.81 -13.82 -16.18
N VAL A 59 -9.52 -13.80 -16.53
CA VAL A 59 -9.06 -14.12 -17.90
C VAL A 59 -9.39 -15.58 -18.29
N VAL A 60 -9.34 -16.50 -17.32
CA VAL A 60 -9.67 -17.92 -17.56
C VAL A 60 -11.15 -18.13 -17.92
N PRO A 61 -12.15 -17.65 -17.16
CA PRO A 61 -13.54 -17.75 -17.55
C PRO A 61 -13.85 -16.99 -18.85
N GLN A 62 -13.18 -15.87 -19.13
CA GLN A 62 -13.32 -15.16 -20.41
C GLN A 62 -12.81 -16.00 -21.58
N ALA A 63 -11.65 -16.65 -21.46
CA ALA A 63 -11.14 -17.56 -22.49
C ALA A 63 -12.08 -18.78 -22.67
N ARG A 64 -12.60 -19.32 -21.57
CA ARG A 64 -13.56 -20.43 -21.58
C ARG A 64 -14.87 -20.06 -22.28
N ALA A 65 -15.34 -18.81 -22.10
CA ALA A 65 -16.53 -18.28 -22.75
C ALA A 65 -16.43 -18.34 -24.29
N GLY A 66 -15.20 -18.24 -24.82
CA GLY A 66 -14.96 -18.43 -26.27
C GLY A 66 -15.22 -19.81 -26.82
N LEU A 67 -15.39 -20.84 -25.96
CA LEU A 67 -15.73 -22.20 -26.30
C LEU A 67 -17.23 -22.50 -26.08
N LEU A 68 -17.97 -21.60 -25.43
CA LEU A 68 -19.39 -21.75 -25.12
C LEU A 68 -20.29 -21.15 -26.22
N PRO A 69 -21.60 -21.49 -26.25
CA PRO A 69 -22.56 -20.84 -27.12
C PRO A 69 -22.62 -19.33 -26.81
N ASN A 70 -22.55 -18.51 -27.85
CA ASN A 70 -22.70 -17.06 -27.75
C ASN A 70 -24.07 -16.66 -28.30
N LEU A 71 -24.86 -15.96 -27.46
CA LEU A 71 -26.15 -15.39 -27.85
C LEU A 71 -25.97 -13.86 -27.92
N SER A 72 -26.21 -13.31 -29.10
CA SER A 72 -26.20 -11.86 -29.31
C SER A 72 -27.59 -11.39 -29.77
N ALA A 73 -28.00 -10.21 -29.24
CA ALA A 73 -29.22 -9.57 -29.67
C ALA A 73 -28.89 -8.12 -30.06
N GLY A 74 -29.40 -7.69 -31.18
CA GLY A 74 -29.26 -6.31 -31.67
C GLY A 74 -30.61 -5.79 -32.13
N ALA A 75 -30.83 -4.47 -31.95
CA ALA A 75 -31.95 -3.74 -32.46
C ALA A 75 -31.43 -2.49 -33.20
N ASP A 76 -31.83 -2.34 -34.44
CA ASP A 76 -31.40 -1.21 -35.26
C ASP A 76 -32.62 -0.39 -35.68
N SER A 77 -32.50 0.93 -35.60
CA SER A 77 -33.49 1.87 -36.11
C SER A 77 -32.81 2.80 -37.11
N ASN A 78 -33.22 2.73 -38.34
CA ASN A 78 -32.64 3.51 -39.41
C ASN A 78 -33.72 4.36 -40.12
N ASN A 79 -33.46 5.67 -40.21
CA ASN A 79 -34.30 6.60 -40.95
C ASN A 79 -33.52 7.01 -42.21
N VAL A 80 -34.03 6.63 -43.36
CA VAL A 80 -33.40 6.95 -44.64
C VAL A 80 -34.30 7.95 -45.37
N ARG A 81 -33.76 9.12 -45.66
CA ARG A 81 -34.35 10.14 -46.51
C ARG A 81 -33.70 10.07 -47.87
N THR A 82 -34.48 9.66 -48.88
CA THR A 82 -34.02 9.63 -50.27
C THR A 82 -34.70 10.74 -51.05
N GLN A 83 -33.89 11.61 -51.63
CA GLN A 83 -34.33 12.69 -52.52
C GLN A 83 -34.16 12.18 -53.97
N ILE A 84 -35.25 12.21 -54.73
CA ILE A 84 -35.28 11.81 -56.13
C ILE A 84 -35.45 13.08 -56.95
N ASP A 85 -34.51 13.35 -57.87
CA ASP A 85 -34.49 14.61 -58.61
C ASP A 85 -35.48 14.62 -59.81
N GLN A 86 -35.88 13.45 -60.34
CA GLN A 86 -36.83 13.36 -61.46
C GLN A 86 -37.74 12.12 -61.36
N PRO A 87 -39.04 12.30 -61.11
CA PRO A 87 -39.72 13.50 -60.66
C PRO A 87 -39.34 13.88 -59.23
N ALA A 88 -39.24 15.18 -58.91
CA ALA A 88 -38.83 15.64 -57.60
C ALA A 88 -39.75 15.09 -56.50
N ALA A 89 -39.22 14.13 -55.73
CA ALA A 89 -39.91 13.49 -54.62
C ALA A 89 -38.95 13.22 -53.47
N THR A 90 -39.40 13.47 -52.26
CA THR A 90 -38.66 13.06 -51.04
C THR A 90 -39.37 11.86 -50.41
N VAL A 91 -38.67 10.72 -50.33
CA VAL A 91 -39.18 9.53 -49.69
C VAL A 91 -38.47 9.35 -48.37
N ASN A 92 -39.21 9.41 -47.28
CA ASN A 92 -38.74 9.03 -45.95
C ASN A 92 -39.09 7.57 -45.68
N ARG A 93 -38.13 6.76 -45.34
CA ARG A 93 -38.34 5.35 -44.97
C ARG A 93 -37.75 5.09 -43.58
N ASP A 94 -38.59 4.76 -42.64
CA ASP A 94 -38.22 4.31 -41.32
C ASP A 94 -38.14 2.77 -41.35
N ALA A 95 -37.01 2.22 -40.98
CA ALA A 95 -36.78 0.78 -40.87
C ALA A 95 -36.37 0.43 -39.47
N HIS A 96 -37.09 -0.43 -38.85
CA HIS A 96 -36.75 -1.01 -37.55
C HIS A 96 -36.47 -2.50 -37.75
N SER A 97 -35.31 -2.94 -37.28
CA SER A 97 -34.97 -4.36 -37.33
C SER A 97 -34.49 -4.83 -35.95
N TRP A 98 -34.78 -6.06 -35.63
CA TRP A 98 -34.20 -6.75 -34.47
C TRP A 98 -33.61 -8.06 -34.95
N ARG A 99 -32.53 -8.48 -34.32
CA ARG A 99 -31.81 -9.72 -34.64
C ARG A 99 -31.39 -10.40 -33.36
N ALA A 100 -31.63 -11.67 -33.27
CA ALA A 100 -31.06 -12.57 -32.26
C ALA A 100 -30.23 -13.62 -32.98
N THR A 101 -28.97 -13.78 -32.62
CA THR A 101 -28.04 -14.72 -33.23
C THR A 101 -27.44 -15.61 -32.15
N LEU A 102 -27.63 -16.93 -32.27
CA LEU A 102 -26.96 -17.94 -31.45
C LEU A 102 -25.87 -18.59 -32.29
N SER A 103 -24.63 -18.53 -31.84
CA SER A 103 -23.48 -19.18 -32.49
C SER A 103 -22.75 -20.08 -31.51
N GLN A 104 -22.49 -21.33 -31.93
CA GLN A 104 -21.72 -22.31 -31.16
C GLN A 104 -20.51 -22.76 -31.97
N PRO A 105 -19.29 -22.52 -31.54
CA PRO A 105 -18.12 -23.13 -32.17
C PRO A 105 -18.07 -24.61 -31.85
N LEU A 106 -18.06 -25.45 -32.89
CA LEU A 106 -17.98 -26.92 -32.75
C LEU A 106 -16.54 -27.38 -32.53
N PHE A 107 -15.58 -26.77 -33.26
CA PHE A 107 -14.15 -27.02 -33.11
C PHE A 107 -13.36 -25.77 -33.46
N ARG A 108 -12.62 -25.25 -32.49
CA ARG A 108 -11.75 -24.07 -32.63
C ARG A 108 -10.45 -24.31 -31.85
N ALA A 109 -9.43 -24.85 -32.54
CA ALA A 109 -8.13 -25.11 -31.90
C ALA A 109 -7.48 -23.84 -31.33
N ASP A 110 -7.66 -22.71 -32.02
CA ASP A 110 -7.19 -21.41 -31.54
C ASP A 110 -7.77 -21.01 -30.16
N ARG A 111 -9.05 -21.30 -29.93
CA ARG A 111 -9.74 -21.06 -28.66
C ARG A 111 -9.25 -21.97 -27.54
N TRP A 112 -8.95 -23.20 -27.90
CA TRP A 112 -8.39 -24.17 -26.96
C TRP A 112 -7.01 -23.74 -26.46
N PHE A 113 -6.12 -23.32 -27.37
CA PHE A 113 -4.80 -22.80 -26.99
C PHE A 113 -4.88 -21.45 -26.23
N GLN A 114 -5.87 -20.60 -26.55
CA GLN A 114 -6.14 -19.41 -25.78
C GLN A 114 -6.53 -19.73 -24.33
N LEU A 115 -7.31 -20.78 -24.10
CA LEU A 115 -7.65 -21.22 -22.73
C LEU A 115 -6.40 -21.68 -21.98
N GLN A 116 -5.53 -22.50 -22.59
CA GLN A 116 -4.28 -22.92 -21.97
C GLN A 116 -3.36 -21.72 -21.67
N ALA A 117 -3.27 -20.77 -22.59
CA ALA A 117 -2.51 -19.54 -22.35
C ALA A 117 -3.10 -18.70 -21.19
N ALA A 118 -4.42 -18.62 -21.08
CA ALA A 118 -5.11 -17.94 -19.99
C ALA A 118 -4.85 -18.60 -18.62
N GLU A 119 -4.79 -19.94 -18.58
CA GLU A 119 -4.43 -20.70 -17.38
C GLU A 119 -2.98 -20.40 -16.95
N ALA A 120 -2.04 -20.36 -17.89
CA ALA A 120 -0.65 -19.98 -17.59
C ALA A 120 -0.52 -18.53 -17.12
N VAL A 121 -1.28 -17.59 -17.68
CA VAL A 121 -1.34 -16.20 -17.23
C VAL A 121 -1.90 -16.10 -15.80
N ASN A 122 -2.92 -16.88 -15.46
CA ASN A 122 -3.46 -16.93 -14.10
C ASN A 122 -2.43 -17.49 -13.11
N GLU A 123 -1.68 -18.52 -13.48
CA GLU A 123 -0.60 -19.07 -12.65
C GLU A 123 0.50 -18.01 -12.44
N GLN A 124 0.94 -17.33 -13.50
CA GLN A 124 1.89 -16.22 -13.40
C GLN A 124 1.40 -15.14 -12.43
N ALA A 125 0.12 -14.76 -12.51
CA ALA A 125 -0.46 -13.74 -11.62
C ALA A 125 -0.49 -14.21 -10.16
N SER A 126 -0.72 -15.49 -9.88
CA SER A 126 -0.68 -16.05 -8.53
C SER A 126 0.72 -16.03 -7.94
N LEU A 127 1.75 -16.33 -8.74
CA LEU A 127 3.15 -16.26 -8.33
C LEU A 127 3.58 -14.81 -8.08
N GLN A 128 3.10 -13.87 -8.88
CA GLN A 128 3.36 -12.44 -8.69
C GLN A 128 2.76 -11.92 -7.36
N LEU A 129 1.55 -12.38 -7.01
CA LEU A 129 0.96 -12.06 -5.69
C LEU A 129 1.82 -12.63 -4.56
N SER A 130 2.22 -13.90 -4.66
CA SER A 130 3.09 -14.54 -3.67
C SER A 130 4.43 -13.81 -3.50
N ALA A 131 5.03 -13.34 -4.59
CA ALA A 131 6.24 -12.53 -4.55
C ALA A 131 6.00 -11.19 -3.80
N THR A 132 4.85 -10.55 -4.02
CA THR A 132 4.49 -9.32 -3.29
C THR A 132 4.30 -9.58 -1.80
N GLU A 133 3.68 -10.70 -1.42
CA GLU A 133 3.52 -11.10 -0.01
C GLU A 133 4.89 -11.37 0.66
N GLN A 134 5.81 -12.04 -0.02
CA GLN A 134 7.16 -12.26 0.49
C GLN A 134 7.95 -10.94 0.64
N ASN A 135 7.83 -10.03 -0.33
CA ASN A 135 8.46 -8.72 -0.24
C ASN A 135 7.92 -7.91 0.95
N LEU A 136 6.63 -8.01 1.25
CA LEU A 136 6.05 -7.34 2.42
C LEU A 136 6.64 -7.84 3.73
N ILE A 137 6.96 -9.15 3.85
CA ILE A 137 7.65 -9.71 5.02
C ILE A 137 9.01 -9.03 5.19
N LEU A 138 9.81 -8.94 4.12
CA LEU A 138 11.12 -8.31 4.16
C LEU A 138 11.03 -6.83 4.50
N GLN A 139 10.14 -6.08 3.85
CA GLN A 139 9.94 -4.66 4.11
C GLN A 139 9.47 -4.39 5.55
N SER A 140 8.60 -5.24 6.10
CA SER A 140 8.14 -5.13 7.48
C SER A 140 9.29 -5.33 8.47
N ALA A 141 10.15 -6.33 8.22
CA ALA A 141 11.32 -6.58 9.05
C ALA A 141 12.36 -5.45 8.93
N GLU A 142 12.67 -5.00 7.72
CA GLU A 142 13.62 -3.91 7.47
C GLU A 142 13.16 -2.60 8.13
N SER A 143 11.89 -2.22 7.98
CA SER A 143 11.35 -1.01 8.58
C SER A 143 11.36 -1.10 10.11
N TYR A 144 11.00 -2.25 10.68
CA TYR A 144 11.05 -2.49 12.12
C TYR A 144 12.48 -2.35 12.68
N PHE A 145 13.46 -3.00 12.05
CA PHE A 145 14.87 -2.89 12.45
C PHE A 145 15.46 -1.51 12.20
N ALA A 146 14.97 -0.78 11.20
CA ALA A 146 15.40 0.59 10.97
C ALA A 146 14.99 1.50 12.14
N VAL A 147 13.78 1.35 12.68
CA VAL A 147 13.34 2.08 13.88
C VAL A 147 14.21 1.72 15.08
N LEU A 148 14.47 0.44 15.34
CA LEU A 148 15.33 0.02 16.46
C LEU A 148 16.73 0.61 16.36
N ARG A 149 17.35 0.54 15.17
CA ARG A 149 18.68 1.09 14.91
C ARG A 149 18.71 2.61 15.11
N ALA A 150 17.67 3.32 14.66
CA ALA A 150 17.57 4.76 14.86
C ALA A 150 17.41 5.11 16.34
N GLN A 151 16.66 4.34 17.12
CA GLN A 151 16.52 4.52 18.57
C GLN A 151 17.85 4.27 19.32
N ASP A 152 18.58 3.23 18.94
CA ASP A 152 19.90 2.92 19.54
C ASP A 152 20.92 4.03 19.20
N ASN A 153 20.91 4.54 17.96
CA ASN A 153 21.75 5.66 17.56
C ASN A 153 21.41 6.93 18.35
N LEU A 154 20.12 7.21 18.55
CA LEU A 154 19.68 8.34 19.37
C LEU A 154 20.12 8.18 20.84
N ALA A 155 20.05 6.98 21.40
CA ALA A 155 20.52 6.71 22.76
C ALA A 155 22.03 6.96 22.88
N SER A 156 22.81 6.52 21.89
CA SER A 156 24.26 6.72 21.82
C SER A 156 24.61 8.22 21.70
N THR A 157 23.97 8.95 20.77
CA THR A 157 24.23 10.39 20.57
C THR A 157 23.78 11.24 21.76
N LYS A 158 22.73 10.84 22.49
CA LYS A 158 22.35 11.47 23.76
C LYS A 158 23.42 11.26 24.84
N ALA A 159 24.00 10.07 24.92
CA ALA A 159 25.08 9.80 25.88
C ALA A 159 26.33 10.60 25.53
N GLU A 160 26.66 10.76 24.25
CA GLU A 160 27.74 11.55 23.74
C GLU A 160 27.54 13.07 24.06
N GLU A 161 26.37 13.65 23.77
CA GLU A 161 26.02 15.02 24.12
C GLU A 161 26.21 15.26 25.62
N ASN A 162 25.74 14.35 26.47
CA ASN A 162 25.91 14.46 27.93
C ASN A 162 27.37 14.37 28.35
N ALA A 163 28.20 13.59 27.68
CA ALA A 163 29.63 13.50 27.96
C ALA A 163 30.35 14.81 27.62
N PHE A 164 30.12 15.36 26.43
CA PHE A 164 30.72 16.66 26.03
C PHE A 164 30.18 17.81 26.83
N LYS A 165 28.93 17.78 27.28
CA LYS A 165 28.41 18.77 28.21
C LYS A 165 29.21 18.80 29.53
N ARG A 166 29.44 17.63 30.15
CA ARG A 166 30.24 17.52 31.36
C ARG A 166 31.69 18.00 31.14
N GLN A 167 32.28 17.71 29.97
CA GLN A 167 33.60 18.17 29.59
C GLN A 167 33.65 19.71 29.47
N LEU A 168 32.64 20.32 28.87
CA LEU A 168 32.50 21.75 28.75
C LEU A 168 32.38 22.41 30.15
N ASP A 169 31.52 21.87 31.01
CA ASP A 169 31.34 22.34 32.37
C ASP A 169 32.67 22.28 33.14
N GLN A 170 33.43 21.20 33.03
CA GLN A 170 34.74 21.03 33.64
C GLN A 170 35.79 22.04 33.08
N SER A 171 35.76 22.32 31.76
CA SER A 171 36.67 23.29 31.13
C SER A 171 36.37 24.70 31.60
N ASN A 172 35.09 25.05 31.78
CA ASN A 172 34.70 26.35 32.36
C ASN A 172 35.17 26.48 33.80
N GLU A 173 34.97 25.49 34.67
CA GLU A 173 35.41 25.51 36.05
C GLU A 173 36.94 25.66 36.17
N ARG A 174 37.72 24.98 35.31
CA ARG A 174 39.19 25.12 35.26
C ARG A 174 39.61 26.50 34.80
N PHE A 175 38.93 27.08 33.84
CA PHE A 175 39.17 28.43 33.35
C PHE A 175 38.91 29.48 34.47
N ASP A 176 37.80 29.33 35.19
CA ASP A 176 37.40 30.25 36.26
C ASP A 176 38.44 30.32 37.42
N VAL A 177 39.14 29.20 37.67
CA VAL A 177 40.21 29.14 38.67
C VAL A 177 41.60 29.35 38.08
N GLY A 178 41.71 29.73 36.80
CA GLY A 178 42.97 30.05 36.13
C GLY A 178 43.87 28.86 35.76
N LEU A 179 43.31 27.64 35.73
CA LEU A 179 44.03 26.39 35.40
C LEU A 179 43.93 25.98 33.92
N SER A 180 43.21 26.70 33.10
CA SER A 180 43.01 26.45 31.66
C SER A 180 42.92 27.79 30.93
N ASP A 181 43.13 27.76 29.61
CA ASP A 181 42.99 28.96 28.79
C ASP A 181 41.60 29.01 28.10
N LYS A 182 41.27 30.16 27.48
CA LYS A 182 40.02 30.36 26.77
C LYS A 182 39.88 29.44 25.55
N THR A 183 40.97 29.00 24.96
CA THR A 183 41.02 28.14 23.79
C THR A 183 40.43 26.75 24.12
N ASP A 184 40.77 26.22 25.31
CA ASP A 184 40.28 24.94 25.80
C ASP A 184 38.76 24.98 26.01
N VAL A 185 38.22 26.09 26.52
CA VAL A 185 36.78 26.31 26.71
C VAL A 185 36.07 26.36 25.34
N LEU A 186 36.59 27.13 24.39
CA LEU A 186 36.02 27.23 23.03
C LEU A 186 36.06 25.91 22.29
N GLN A 187 37.12 25.12 22.46
CA GLN A 187 37.21 23.78 21.87
C GLN A 187 36.17 22.83 22.48
N SER A 188 35.99 22.84 23.80
CA SER A 188 34.98 22.04 24.49
C SER A 188 33.56 22.46 24.10
N GLN A 189 33.33 23.77 23.94
CA GLN A 189 32.06 24.32 23.45
C GLN A 189 31.75 23.82 22.03
N ALA A 190 32.74 23.90 21.11
CA ALA A 190 32.56 23.43 19.74
C ALA A 190 32.24 21.91 19.68
N SER A 191 32.89 21.12 20.54
CA SER A 191 32.61 19.68 20.65
C SER A 191 31.20 19.40 21.16
N TYR A 192 30.75 20.12 22.18
CA TYR A 192 29.38 20.02 22.71
C TYR A 192 28.34 20.43 21.66
N ASP A 193 28.55 21.55 20.96
CA ASP A 193 27.61 22.01 19.92
C ASP A 193 27.50 21.02 18.77
N THR A 194 28.62 20.40 18.40
CA THR A 194 28.65 19.33 17.40
C THR A 194 27.86 18.08 17.86
N ALA A 195 28.08 17.63 19.10
CA ALA A 195 27.35 16.48 19.65
C ALA A 195 25.85 16.76 19.78
N ARG A 196 25.50 18.00 20.18
CA ARG A 196 24.10 18.44 20.22
C ARG A 196 23.44 18.43 18.82
N ALA A 197 24.15 18.89 17.79
CA ALA A 197 23.66 18.83 16.41
C ALA A 197 23.44 17.39 15.95
N ASN A 198 24.40 16.50 16.26
CA ASN A 198 24.30 15.07 15.94
C ASN A 198 23.09 14.42 16.61
N ARG A 199 22.81 14.74 17.88
CA ARG A 199 21.61 14.23 18.57
C ARG A 199 20.32 14.72 17.91
N ILE A 200 20.26 15.98 17.46
CA ILE A 200 19.08 16.52 16.77
C ILE A 200 18.84 15.76 15.45
N VAL A 201 19.91 15.47 14.69
CA VAL A 201 19.84 14.67 13.48
C VAL A 201 19.37 13.25 13.80
N ALA A 202 19.93 12.62 14.83
CA ALA A 202 19.52 11.27 15.25
C ALA A 202 18.04 11.22 15.69
N GLN A 203 17.54 12.28 16.35
CA GLN A 203 16.12 12.38 16.70
C GLN A 203 15.24 12.39 15.45
N ARG A 204 15.61 13.15 14.41
CA ARG A 204 14.89 13.16 13.14
C ARG A 204 14.92 11.82 12.44
N GLN A 205 16.04 11.10 12.49
CA GLN A 205 16.13 9.76 11.93
C GLN A 205 15.15 8.77 12.60
N VAL A 206 14.89 8.92 13.89
CA VAL A 206 13.86 8.13 14.58
C VAL A 206 12.47 8.47 14.05
N ASP A 207 12.16 9.77 13.94
CA ASP A 207 10.87 10.24 13.45
C ASP A 207 10.64 9.71 12.00
N ASP A 208 11.64 9.84 11.12
CA ASP A 208 11.58 9.37 9.73
C ASP A 208 11.40 7.84 9.65
N ALA A 209 12.06 7.08 10.53
CA ALA A 209 11.92 5.63 10.57
C ALA A 209 10.51 5.20 11.03
N PHE A 210 9.91 5.92 11.99
CA PHE A 210 8.51 5.68 12.37
C PHE A 210 7.54 6.03 11.24
N GLU A 211 7.75 7.13 10.51
CA GLU A 211 6.91 7.48 9.36
C GLU A 211 6.98 6.42 8.25
N ALA A 212 8.16 5.85 7.99
CA ALA A 212 8.29 4.73 7.06
C ALA A 212 7.48 3.50 7.51
N LEU A 213 7.49 3.19 8.80
CA LEU A 213 6.71 2.09 9.38
C LEU A 213 5.20 2.37 9.31
N ILE A 214 4.78 3.62 9.59
CA ILE A 214 3.39 4.06 9.48
C ILE A 214 2.91 3.94 8.03
N THR A 215 3.70 4.35 7.06
CA THR A 215 3.38 4.24 5.63
C THR A 215 3.14 2.78 5.22
N LEU A 216 3.93 1.85 5.77
CA LEU A 216 3.80 0.43 5.47
C LEU A 216 2.54 -0.21 6.08
N THR A 217 2.20 0.18 7.31
CA THR A 217 1.12 -0.45 8.11
C THR A 217 -0.16 0.35 8.15
N ASN A 218 -0.12 1.62 7.68
CA ASN A 218 -1.20 2.60 7.78
C ASN A 218 -1.72 2.78 9.22
N ARG A 219 -0.83 2.65 10.22
CA ARG A 219 -1.14 2.79 11.64
C ARG A 219 -0.07 3.59 12.37
N GLN A 220 -0.47 4.40 13.33
CA GLN A 220 0.46 5.18 14.17
C GLN A 220 1.04 4.32 15.29
N TYR A 221 2.36 4.45 15.50
CA TYR A 221 3.11 3.78 16.56
C TYR A 221 3.79 4.84 17.45
N ASN A 222 3.66 4.67 18.77
CA ASN A 222 4.35 5.52 19.73
C ASN A 222 5.60 4.85 20.31
N ALA A 223 5.66 3.54 20.29
CA ALA A 223 6.79 2.75 20.75
C ALA A 223 6.77 1.35 20.13
N ILE A 224 7.96 0.84 19.82
CA ILE A 224 8.14 -0.57 19.44
C ILE A 224 8.92 -1.31 20.50
N GLN A 225 8.74 -2.63 20.55
CA GLN A 225 9.47 -3.49 21.49
C GLN A 225 10.87 -3.75 20.94
N GLY A 226 11.90 -3.46 21.73
CA GLY A 226 13.26 -3.90 21.43
C GLY A 226 13.31 -5.44 21.41
N ILE A 227 14.05 -6.02 20.47
CA ILE A 227 14.31 -7.45 20.45
C ILE A 227 15.23 -7.73 21.63
N CYS A 228 14.69 -8.37 22.68
CA CYS A 228 15.53 -8.97 23.70
C CYS A 228 16.26 -10.13 23.03
N LEU A 229 17.52 -9.91 22.69
CA LEU A 229 18.42 -11.01 22.30
C LEU A 229 18.56 -11.89 23.55
N LEU A 230 17.72 -12.90 23.68
CA LEU A 230 17.97 -14.06 24.55
C LEU A 230 19.16 -14.86 23.99
N TYR A 231 20.26 -14.16 23.73
CA TYR A 231 21.51 -14.75 23.32
C TYR A 231 22.44 -14.87 24.53
N THR A 232 21.96 -15.57 25.54
CA THR A 232 22.85 -16.12 26.57
C THR A 232 22.39 -17.52 26.89
N SER A 233 22.35 -18.38 25.87
CA SER A 233 22.62 -19.78 26.14
C SER A 233 24.13 -19.87 26.32
N PRO A 234 24.65 -20.14 27.53
CA PRO A 234 26.06 -20.46 27.68
C PRO A 234 26.35 -21.64 26.77
N SER A 235 27.35 -21.48 25.89
CA SER A 235 27.87 -22.60 25.08
C SER A 235 28.20 -23.75 26.03
N PRO A 236 27.72 -24.98 25.80
CA PRO A 236 28.16 -26.12 26.57
C PRO A 236 29.59 -26.47 26.10
N ARG A 237 30.56 -25.76 26.62
CA ARG A 237 31.97 -26.07 26.58
C ARG A 237 32.54 -25.79 27.95
N ASP A 238 32.35 -26.74 28.77
CA ASP A 238 33.31 -27.18 29.79
C ASP A 238 32.95 -28.60 30.22
#